data_d340b83437074eab8e66b9c38ba091b0
#
_entry.id   d340b83437074eab8e66b9c38ba091b0
#
_cell.length_a   1.000
_cell.length_b   1.000
_cell.length_c   1.000
_cell.angle_alpha   90.00
_cell.angle_beta   90.00
_cell.angle_gamma   90.00
#
_symmetry.space_group_name_H-M   'P 1'
#
loop_
_entity.id
_entity.type
_entity.pdbx_description
1 polymer ?
#
loop_
_entity_poly.entity_id
_entity_poly.type
_entity_poly.pdbx_seq_one_letter_code
_entity_poly.pdbx_strand_id
1 'polypeptide(L)' 'MQYDAKTNDLRICFISGLEYVYLNVPEQVYYDFKNYREKGVYFNKHIKNKYDFKKAQ' A
#
# COMPACT_ATOMS: atom_id res chain seq x y z
N MET A 1 -0.67 7.47 -3.80
CA MET A 1 -0.78 6.63 -2.60
C MET A 1 -1.44 7.41 -1.48
N GLN A 2 -2.41 6.81 -0.84
CA GLN A 2 -3.12 7.42 0.28
C GLN A 2 -3.25 6.42 1.42
N TYR A 3 -3.22 6.90 2.64
CA TYR A 3 -3.35 6.05 3.82
C TYR A 3 -4.39 6.63 4.77
N ASP A 4 -5.29 5.77 5.23
CA ASP A 4 -6.30 6.16 6.22
C ASP A 4 -5.95 5.53 7.56
N ALA A 5 -5.48 6.37 8.48
CA ALA A 5 -5.04 5.89 9.80
C ALA A 5 -6.21 5.38 10.66
N LYS A 6 -7.42 5.77 10.35
CA LYS A 6 -8.60 5.32 11.12
C LYS A 6 -8.94 3.88 10.80
N THR A 7 -8.78 3.47 9.55
CA THR A 7 -9.15 2.12 9.10
C THR A 7 -7.93 1.26 8.78
N ASN A 8 -6.74 1.86 8.76
CA ASN A 8 -5.49 1.20 8.36
C ASN A 8 -5.53 0.71 6.92
N ASP A 9 -6.23 1.47 6.07
CA ASP A 9 -6.30 1.15 4.65
C ASP A 9 -5.21 1.91 3.90
N LEU A 10 -4.46 1.20 3.07
CA LEU A 10 -3.44 1.79 2.22
C LEU A 10 -3.89 1.69 0.77
N ARG A 11 -4.18 2.82 0.14
CA ARG A 11 -4.62 2.88 -1.24
C ARG A 11 -3.43 3.14 -2.15
N ILE A 12 -3.25 2.30 -3.15
CA ILE A 12 -2.16 2.41 -4.10
C ILE A 12 -2.74 2.47 -5.50
N CYS A 13 -2.34 3.51 -6.25
CA CYS A 13 -2.74 3.68 -7.63
C CYS A 13 -1.51 3.43 -8.52
N PHE A 14 -1.62 2.48 -9.43
CA PHE A 14 -0.52 2.13 -10.31
C PHE A 14 -0.56 2.96 -11.60
N ILE A 15 0.58 3.03 -12.26
CA ILE A 15 0.71 3.78 -13.51
C ILE A 15 -0.28 3.28 -14.57
N SER A 16 -0.57 1.99 -14.56
CA SER A 16 -1.53 1.39 -15.48
C SER A 16 -2.98 1.83 -15.26
N GLY A 17 -3.23 2.57 -14.17
CA GLY A 17 -4.58 2.99 -13.83
C GLY A 17 -5.30 2.07 -12.85
N LEU A 18 -4.70 0.95 -12.51
CA LEU A 18 -5.28 0.05 -11.52
C LEU A 18 -5.11 0.63 -10.13
N GLU A 19 -6.13 0.44 -9.30
CA GLU A 19 -6.14 0.96 -7.93
C GLU A 19 -6.52 -0.16 -6.97
N TYR A 20 -5.69 -0.34 -5.94
CA TYR A 20 -5.92 -1.35 -4.92
C TYR A 20 -5.92 -0.72 -3.54
N VAL A 21 -6.74 -1.27 -2.65
CA VAL A 21 -6.76 -0.86 -1.24
C VAL A 21 -6.29 -2.04 -0.42
N TYR A 22 -5.16 -1.90 0.24
CA TYR A 22 -4.61 -2.93 1.13
C TYR A 22 -5.13 -2.70 2.54
N LEU A 23 -5.58 -3.77 3.18
CA LEU A 23 -6.31 -3.70 4.45
C LEU A 23 -5.40 -4.00 5.63
N ASN A 24 -5.68 -3.35 6.76
CA ASN A 24 -4.97 -3.61 8.01
C ASN A 24 -3.46 -3.40 7.90
N VAL A 25 -3.07 -2.34 7.19
CA VAL A 25 -1.66 -1.99 7.04
C VAL A 25 -1.26 -1.06 8.19
N PRO A 26 -0.27 -1.46 9.02
CA PRO A 26 0.17 -0.59 10.11
C PRO A 26 0.74 0.73 9.59
N GLU A 27 0.55 1.79 10.35
CA GLU A 27 1.04 3.11 9.98
C GLU A 27 2.55 3.10 9.74
N GLN A 28 3.29 2.32 10.52
CA GLN A 28 4.74 2.22 10.36
C GLN A 28 5.11 1.72 8.97
N VAL A 29 4.35 0.74 8.46
CA VAL A 29 4.59 0.22 7.11
C VAL A 29 4.35 1.30 6.07
N TYR A 30 3.31 2.11 6.25
CA TYR A 30 3.04 3.21 5.34
C TYR A 30 4.19 4.22 5.35
N TYR A 31 4.68 4.59 6.52
CA TYR A 31 5.79 5.53 6.61
C TYR A 31 7.07 4.96 5.99
N ASP A 32 7.36 3.69 6.24
CA ASP A 32 8.54 3.07 5.64
C ASP A 32 8.43 3.04 4.12
N PHE A 33 7.25 2.69 3.61
CA PHE A 33 7.00 2.66 2.17
C PHE A 33 7.14 4.05 1.56
N LYS A 34 6.54 5.02 2.20
CA LYS A 34 6.54 6.41 1.75
C LYS A 34 7.97 6.95 1.64
N ASN A 35 8.82 6.57 2.56
CA ASN A 35 10.20 7.05 2.63
C ASN A 35 11.20 6.16 1.90
N TYR A 36 10.78 5.01 1.43
CA TYR A 36 11.65 4.10 0.72
C TYR A 36 11.93 4.62 -0.68
N ARG A 37 13.19 4.55 -1.08
CA ARG A 37 13.62 5.11 -2.36
C ARG A 37 13.02 4.36 -3.54
N GLU A 38 13.07 3.03 -3.50
CA GLU A 38 12.55 2.19 -4.58
C GLU A 38 11.23 1.57 -4.15
N LYS A 39 10.15 2.27 -4.44
CA LYS A 39 8.84 1.88 -3.95
C LYS A 39 8.37 0.53 -4.47
N GLY A 40 8.69 0.21 -5.72
CA GLY A 40 8.33 -1.09 -6.28
C GLY A 40 8.97 -2.25 -5.54
N VAL A 41 10.23 -2.08 -5.14
CA VAL A 41 10.95 -3.10 -4.39
C VAL A 41 10.33 -3.29 -3.01
N TYR A 42 10.04 -2.18 -2.33
CA TYR A 42 9.42 -2.24 -1.02
C TYR A 42 8.06 -2.92 -1.09
N PHE A 43 7.25 -2.53 -2.07
CA PHE A 43 5.92 -3.09 -2.26
C PHE A 43 5.99 -4.60 -2.44
N ASN A 44 6.87 -5.07 -3.31
CA ASN A 44 6.99 -6.49 -3.59
C ASN A 44 7.46 -7.31 -2.40
N LYS A 45 8.33 -6.72 -1.57
CA LYS A 45 8.88 -7.43 -0.42
C LYS A 45 8.01 -7.38 0.81
N HIS A 46 7.34 -6.24 1.05
CA HIS A 46 6.72 -5.99 2.34
C HIS A 46 5.21 -5.83 2.29
N ILE A 47 4.62 -5.61 1.13
CA ILE A 47 3.18 -5.38 1.01
C ILE A 47 2.49 -6.46 0.19
N LYS A 48 3.01 -6.75 -0.98
CA LYS A 48 2.42 -7.75 -1.85
C LYS A 48 2.43 -9.11 -1.16
N ASN A 49 1.28 -9.76 -1.12
CA ASN A 49 1.10 -11.08 -0.49
C ASN A 49 1.28 -11.07 1.03
N LYS A 50 1.39 -9.88 1.64
CA LYS A 50 1.49 -9.76 3.10
C LYS A 50 0.20 -9.27 3.72
N TYR A 51 -0.64 -8.58 2.96
CA TYR A 51 -1.88 -8.01 3.43
C TYR A 51 -3.00 -8.35 2.48
N ASP A 52 -4.21 -8.44 3.00
CA ASP A 52 -5.41 -8.58 2.17
C ASP A 52 -5.64 -7.27 1.42
N PHE A 53 -6.29 -7.38 0.27
CA PHE A 53 -6.57 -6.19 -0.51
C PHE A 53 -7.89 -6.32 -1.26
N LYS A 54 -8.42 -5.16 -1.67
CA LYS A 54 -9.55 -5.09 -2.58
C LYS A 54 -9.14 -4.29 -3.80
N LYS A 55 -9.65 -4.68 -4.94
CA LYS A 55 -9.47 -3.90 -6.15
C LYS A 55 -10.50 -2.77 -6.13
N ALA A 56 -10.02 -1.53 -6.17
CA ALA A 56 -10.91 -0.38 -6.09
C ALA A 56 -11.43 0.04 -7.45
N GLN A 57 -10.87 -0.54 -8.51
CA GLN A 57 -11.30 -0.15 -9.85
C GLN A 57 -11.14 -1.29 -10.83
#